data_cfc7b507ba0176b4484a726aeec2002c
#
_entry.id   cfc7b507ba0176b4484a726aeec2002c
#
_cell.length_a   1.000
_cell.length_b   1.000
_cell.length_c   1.000
_cell.angle_alpha   90.00
_cell.angle_beta   90.00
_cell.angle_gamma   90.00
#
_symmetry.space_group_name_H-M   'P 1'
#
loop_
_entity.id
_entity.type
_entity.pdbx_description
1 polymer ?
#
loop_
_entity_poly.entity_id
_entity_poly.type
_entity_poly.pdbx_seq_one_letter_code
_entity_poly.pdbx_strand_id
1 'polypeptide(L)'
;MDAIKDFFSNLLSRIPDILVAIIILVVAFYVAKFAKKLVVKLLKSVKAEAFLSKLGIKDTVTNSSIEFVGKLVYFVVFLLFLPGALDKLDLYSVSAPISGMVSSFLGFIPKLVAAGIIIAVGLFIANIVKDLLIPVLKAVKVDSIQEKAGIKATENTAFSSIIANVIYGIIVLVVITSALDQLDIKAISDPANDIVASIFEIIPNVLAAIVIIAAGIFIAKLVAKLLESLLAGVGADNLLEKITGNDSKKVSL
;
A
#
# COMPACT_ATOMS: atom_id res chain seq x y z
N MET A 1 -62.29 -24.89 23.85
CA MET A 1 -62.17 -23.58 24.51
C MET A 1 -60.77 -23.34 25.06
N ASP A 2 -60.01 -24.39 25.36
CA ASP A 2 -58.67 -24.30 25.97
C ASP A 2 -57.61 -23.75 24.99
N ALA A 3 -57.65 -24.17 23.74
CA ALA A 3 -56.72 -23.67 22.72
C ALA A 3 -56.79 -22.13 22.48
N ILE A 4 -57.98 -21.54 22.65
CA ILE A 4 -58.17 -20.09 22.53
C ILE A 4 -57.66 -19.38 23.79
N LYS A 5 -57.87 -19.94 24.97
CA LYS A 5 -57.34 -19.41 26.23
C LYS A 5 -55.80 -19.48 26.23
N ASP A 6 -55.22 -20.60 25.80
CA ASP A 6 -53.79 -20.79 25.71
C ASP A 6 -53.16 -19.82 24.69
N PHE A 7 -53.82 -19.57 23.56
CA PHE A 7 -53.39 -18.57 22.59
C PHE A 7 -53.38 -17.16 23.20
N PHE A 8 -54.46 -16.74 23.85
CA PHE A 8 -54.53 -15.43 24.49
C PHE A 8 -53.55 -15.28 25.66
N SER A 9 -53.38 -16.32 26.49
CA SER A 9 -52.39 -16.28 27.58
C SER A 9 -50.97 -16.20 27.09
N ASN A 10 -50.62 -16.93 26.02
CA ASN A 10 -49.32 -16.84 25.36
C ASN A 10 -49.09 -15.46 24.70
N LEU A 11 -50.11 -14.85 24.12
CA LEU A 11 -50.04 -13.52 23.54
C LEU A 11 -49.85 -12.45 24.63
N LEU A 12 -50.56 -12.53 25.72
CA LEU A 12 -50.47 -11.62 26.86
C LEU A 12 -49.10 -11.74 27.57
N SER A 13 -48.55 -12.95 27.69
CA SER A 13 -47.22 -13.17 28.27
C SER A 13 -46.06 -12.61 27.43
N ARG A 14 -46.27 -12.41 26.12
CA ARG A 14 -45.25 -11.83 25.20
C ARG A 14 -45.28 -10.29 25.12
N ILE A 15 -46.34 -9.64 25.64
CA ILE A 15 -46.45 -8.18 25.64
C ILE A 15 -45.24 -7.50 26.31
N PRO A 16 -44.73 -7.96 27.47
CA PRO A 16 -43.55 -7.38 28.10
C PRO A 16 -42.29 -7.46 27.20
N ASP A 17 -42.09 -8.58 26.52
CA ASP A 17 -40.94 -8.76 25.65
C ASP A 17 -41.01 -7.87 24.41
N ILE A 18 -42.20 -7.69 23.84
CA ILE A 18 -42.44 -6.75 22.73
C ILE A 18 -42.15 -5.31 23.18
N LEU A 19 -42.61 -4.92 24.38
CA LEU A 19 -42.31 -3.59 24.91
C LEU A 19 -40.80 -3.36 25.10
N VAL A 20 -40.09 -4.36 25.63
CA VAL A 20 -38.64 -4.31 25.80
C VAL A 20 -37.94 -4.21 24.45
N ALA A 21 -38.36 -4.97 23.44
CA ALA A 21 -37.83 -4.89 22.09
C ALA A 21 -37.97 -3.47 21.48
N ILE A 22 -39.17 -2.87 21.65
CA ILE A 22 -39.43 -1.50 21.19
C ILE A 22 -38.52 -0.50 21.93
N ILE A 23 -38.36 -0.64 23.24
CA ILE A 23 -37.45 0.22 24.02
C ILE A 23 -36.01 0.10 23.51
N ILE A 24 -35.53 -1.12 23.26
CA ILE A 24 -34.20 -1.36 22.70
C ILE A 24 -34.05 -0.63 21.36
N LEU A 25 -35.03 -0.73 20.46
CA LEU A 25 -34.97 -0.06 19.14
C LEU A 25 -34.99 1.47 19.26
N VAL A 26 -35.78 2.01 20.20
CA VAL A 26 -35.80 3.46 20.47
C VAL A 26 -34.45 3.93 21.01
N VAL A 27 -33.87 3.20 21.98
CA VAL A 27 -32.52 3.49 22.48
C VAL A 27 -31.51 3.39 21.37
N ALA A 28 -31.55 2.34 20.55
CA ALA A 28 -30.70 2.15 19.39
C ALA A 28 -30.72 3.36 18.44
N PHE A 29 -31.93 3.87 18.14
CA PHE A 29 -32.10 5.04 17.27
C PHE A 29 -31.39 6.29 17.82
N TYR A 30 -31.54 6.59 19.10
CA TYR A 30 -30.91 7.76 19.72
C TYR A 30 -29.41 7.60 19.83
N VAL A 31 -28.91 6.40 20.23
CA VAL A 31 -27.48 6.11 20.32
C VAL A 31 -26.83 6.17 18.94
N ALA A 32 -27.44 5.58 17.91
CA ALA A 32 -26.93 5.64 16.54
C ALA A 32 -26.90 7.08 16.00
N LYS A 33 -27.92 7.89 16.28
CA LYS A 33 -27.97 9.30 15.89
C LYS A 33 -26.88 10.13 16.60
N PHE A 34 -26.61 9.83 17.85
CA PHE A 34 -25.55 10.46 18.62
C PHE A 34 -24.17 10.07 18.09
N ALA A 35 -23.92 8.79 17.85
CA ALA A 35 -22.69 8.28 17.26
C ALA A 35 -22.41 8.91 15.88
N LYS A 36 -23.41 8.98 14.99
CA LYS A 36 -23.31 9.69 13.72
C LYS A 36 -22.83 11.13 13.91
N LYS A 37 -23.46 11.88 14.83
CA LYS A 37 -23.10 13.28 15.09
C LYS A 37 -21.66 13.43 15.58
N LEU A 38 -21.22 12.53 16.48
CA LEU A 38 -19.86 12.52 17.01
C LEU A 38 -18.85 12.28 15.91
N VAL A 39 -19.04 11.24 15.10
CA VAL A 39 -18.09 10.89 14.03
C VAL A 39 -18.02 11.97 12.97
N VAL A 40 -19.16 12.51 12.52
CA VAL A 40 -19.16 13.62 11.56
C VAL A 40 -18.46 14.86 12.13
N LYS A 41 -18.68 15.17 13.41
CA LYS A 41 -17.99 16.29 14.08
C LYS A 41 -16.49 16.07 14.18
N LEU A 42 -16.04 14.85 14.53
CA LEU A 42 -14.62 14.49 14.59
C LEU A 42 -13.97 14.59 13.22
N LEU A 43 -14.57 14.02 12.18
CA LEU A 43 -14.05 14.10 10.81
C LEU A 43 -13.90 15.53 10.32
N LYS A 44 -14.85 16.41 10.64
CA LYS A 44 -14.76 17.83 10.34
C LYS A 44 -13.67 18.53 11.16
N SER A 45 -13.49 18.17 12.44
CA SER A 45 -12.50 18.78 13.33
C SER A 45 -11.05 18.42 12.94
N VAL A 46 -10.80 17.22 12.46
CA VAL A 46 -9.47 16.75 12.01
C VAL A 46 -9.08 17.33 10.64
N LYS A 47 -9.93 18.26 10.09
CA LYS A 47 -9.71 18.81 8.75
C LYS A 47 -9.49 17.71 7.69
N ALA A 48 -10.22 16.61 7.80
CA ALA A 48 -10.23 15.55 6.81
C ALA A 48 -10.48 16.08 5.39
N GLU A 49 -11.22 17.19 5.29
CA GLU A 49 -11.44 17.97 4.07
C GLU A 49 -10.11 18.46 3.46
N ALA A 50 -9.20 19.02 4.28
CA ALA A 50 -7.91 19.50 3.81
C ALA A 50 -6.96 18.38 3.38
N PHE A 51 -7.08 17.18 3.97
CA PHE A 51 -6.33 16.02 3.54
C PHE A 51 -6.86 15.45 2.22
N LEU A 52 -8.18 15.34 2.08
CA LEU A 52 -8.82 14.87 0.85
C LEU A 52 -8.65 15.84 -0.32
N SER A 53 -8.65 17.15 -0.07
CA SER A 53 -8.37 18.15 -1.10
C SER A 53 -6.94 18.09 -1.63
N LYS A 54 -5.95 17.75 -0.78
CA LYS A 54 -4.56 17.47 -1.21
C LYS A 54 -4.45 16.25 -2.12
N LEU A 55 -5.38 15.30 -2.02
CA LEU A 55 -5.50 14.15 -2.92
C LEU A 55 -6.29 14.48 -4.20
N GLY A 56 -6.63 15.74 -4.43
CA GLY A 56 -7.35 16.20 -5.63
C GLY A 56 -8.86 15.96 -5.61
N ILE A 57 -9.45 15.65 -4.46
CA ILE A 57 -10.89 15.40 -4.30
C ILE A 57 -11.58 16.75 -4.04
N LYS A 58 -12.55 17.11 -4.90
CA LYS A 58 -13.28 18.39 -4.81
C LYS A 58 -14.11 18.48 -3.52
N ASP A 59 -14.22 19.67 -2.94
CA ASP A 59 -14.92 19.96 -1.68
C ASP A 59 -16.38 19.45 -1.63
N THR A 60 -17.07 19.46 -2.75
CA THR A 60 -18.44 18.95 -2.86
C THR A 60 -18.51 17.44 -2.62
N VAL A 61 -17.52 16.68 -3.11
CA VAL A 61 -17.42 15.24 -2.91
C VAL A 61 -17.04 14.93 -1.47
N THR A 62 -16.18 15.74 -0.88
CA THR A 62 -15.71 15.58 0.51
C THR A 62 -16.85 15.70 1.53
N ASN A 63 -17.71 16.70 1.41
CA ASN A 63 -18.88 16.85 2.30
C ASN A 63 -19.87 15.70 2.16
N SER A 64 -20.13 15.24 0.94
CA SER A 64 -20.97 14.07 0.68
C SER A 64 -20.35 12.79 1.26
N SER A 65 -19.04 12.63 1.19
CA SER A 65 -18.30 11.48 1.74
C SER A 65 -18.35 11.45 3.27
N ILE A 66 -18.19 12.61 3.94
CA ILE A 66 -18.31 12.71 5.40
C ILE A 66 -19.73 12.37 5.87
N GLU A 67 -20.75 12.87 5.14
CA GLU A 67 -22.14 12.52 5.45
C GLU A 67 -22.42 11.04 5.21
N PHE A 68 -21.87 10.45 4.16
CA PHE A 68 -21.97 9.03 3.86
C PHE A 68 -21.36 8.19 4.98
N VAL A 69 -20.14 8.51 5.43
CA VAL A 69 -19.51 7.85 6.60
C VAL A 69 -20.40 7.99 7.84
N GLY A 70 -20.96 9.16 8.08
CA GLY A 70 -21.90 9.36 9.18
C GLY A 70 -23.16 8.50 9.08
N LYS A 71 -23.70 8.27 7.86
CA LYS A 71 -24.84 7.36 7.64
C LYS A 71 -24.44 5.90 7.86
N LEU A 72 -23.24 5.50 7.42
CA LEU A 72 -22.69 4.17 7.70
C LEU A 72 -22.56 3.91 9.19
N VAL A 73 -21.98 4.85 9.94
CA VAL A 73 -21.86 4.74 11.40
C VAL A 73 -23.23 4.63 12.06
N TYR A 74 -24.20 5.44 11.64
CA TYR A 74 -25.57 5.31 12.13
C TYR A 74 -26.13 3.91 11.90
N PHE A 75 -26.00 3.39 10.68
CA PHE A 75 -26.51 2.08 10.30
C PHE A 75 -25.85 0.96 11.11
N VAL A 76 -24.54 1.01 11.23
CA VAL A 76 -23.78 0.00 12.01
C VAL A 76 -24.16 0.05 13.48
N VAL A 77 -24.18 1.22 14.10
CA VAL A 77 -24.56 1.35 15.51
C VAL A 77 -26.00 0.92 15.74
N PHE A 78 -26.91 1.20 14.82
CA PHE A 78 -28.28 0.70 14.90
C PHE A 78 -28.34 -0.84 14.82
N LEU A 79 -27.54 -1.44 13.89
CA LEU A 79 -27.42 -2.89 13.76
C LEU A 79 -26.86 -3.58 15.01
N LEU A 80 -26.03 -2.91 15.82
CA LEU A 80 -25.51 -3.46 17.08
C LEU A 80 -26.62 -3.81 18.08
N PHE A 81 -27.70 -3.06 18.07
CA PHE A 81 -28.81 -3.25 18.99
C PHE A 81 -29.90 -4.16 18.43
N LEU A 82 -29.93 -4.36 17.11
CA LEU A 82 -30.98 -5.10 16.42
C LEU A 82 -31.09 -6.58 16.88
N PRO A 83 -29.99 -7.34 17.06
CA PRO A 83 -30.06 -8.70 17.57
C PRO A 83 -30.75 -8.75 18.94
N GLY A 84 -30.37 -7.86 19.85
CA GLY A 84 -31.00 -7.83 21.19
C GLY A 84 -32.49 -7.54 21.17
N ALA A 85 -32.97 -6.74 20.21
CA ALA A 85 -34.41 -6.52 20.04
C ALA A 85 -35.12 -7.77 19.44
N LEU A 86 -34.48 -8.41 18.44
CA LEU A 86 -35.00 -9.64 17.82
C LEU A 86 -35.02 -10.82 18.76
N ASP A 87 -34.02 -10.97 19.63
CA ASP A 87 -33.94 -12.00 20.65
C ASP A 87 -35.10 -11.89 21.64
N LYS A 88 -35.52 -10.66 21.98
CA LYS A 88 -36.71 -10.42 22.83
C LYS A 88 -38.02 -10.81 22.16
N LEU A 89 -38.02 -10.89 20.84
CA LEU A 89 -39.16 -11.34 20.04
C LEU A 89 -39.09 -12.84 19.71
N ASP A 90 -38.16 -13.61 20.30
CA ASP A 90 -37.86 -15.01 20.00
C ASP A 90 -37.47 -15.26 18.51
N LEU A 91 -36.97 -14.25 17.82
CA LEU A 91 -36.56 -14.33 16.39
C LEU A 91 -35.07 -14.71 16.24
N TYR A 92 -34.61 -15.75 16.95
CA TYR A 92 -33.22 -16.19 16.98
C TYR A 92 -32.65 -16.55 15.62
N SER A 93 -33.49 -17.13 14.73
CA SER A 93 -33.06 -17.48 13.37
C SER A 93 -32.65 -16.28 12.54
N VAL A 94 -33.16 -15.09 12.86
CA VAL A 94 -32.84 -13.83 12.19
C VAL A 94 -31.74 -13.08 12.97
N SER A 95 -31.80 -13.13 14.31
CA SER A 95 -30.82 -12.39 15.13
C SER A 95 -29.42 -13.00 15.07
N ALA A 96 -29.29 -14.32 15.01
CA ALA A 96 -27.99 -15.00 15.01
C ALA A 96 -27.08 -14.61 13.82
N PRO A 97 -27.54 -14.61 12.55
CA PRO A 97 -26.75 -14.10 11.44
C PRO A 97 -26.35 -12.63 11.60
N ILE A 98 -27.27 -11.78 12.07
CA ILE A 98 -27.00 -10.36 12.29
C ILE A 98 -25.96 -10.17 13.38
N SER A 99 -26.03 -10.94 14.48
CA SER A 99 -25.02 -10.94 15.54
C SER A 99 -23.64 -11.32 15.01
N GLY A 100 -23.56 -12.30 14.13
CA GLY A 100 -22.32 -12.68 13.44
C GLY A 100 -21.73 -11.55 12.60
N MET A 101 -22.57 -10.85 11.82
CA MET A 101 -22.14 -9.68 11.03
C MET A 101 -21.66 -8.54 11.94
N VAL A 102 -22.37 -8.28 13.03
CA VAL A 102 -22.02 -7.27 14.02
C VAL A 102 -20.67 -7.59 14.67
N SER A 103 -20.46 -8.84 15.11
CA SER A 103 -19.20 -9.29 15.70
C SER A 103 -18.03 -9.13 14.73
N SER A 104 -18.22 -9.50 13.48
CA SER A 104 -17.21 -9.34 12.42
C SER A 104 -16.87 -7.86 12.21
N PHE A 105 -17.89 -7.00 12.18
CA PHE A 105 -17.69 -5.56 12.01
C PHE A 105 -16.98 -4.93 13.22
N LEU A 106 -17.34 -5.30 14.44
CA LEU A 106 -16.66 -4.83 15.64
C LEU A 106 -15.20 -5.30 15.68
N GLY A 107 -14.93 -6.53 15.24
CA GLY A 107 -13.57 -7.06 15.10
C GLY A 107 -12.74 -6.34 14.03
N PHE A 108 -13.39 -5.69 13.05
CA PHE A 108 -12.71 -4.93 12.02
C PHE A 108 -12.15 -3.58 12.54
N ILE A 109 -12.78 -2.96 13.55
CA ILE A 109 -12.35 -1.65 14.08
C ILE A 109 -10.91 -1.67 14.63
N PRO A 110 -10.52 -2.62 15.53
CA PRO A 110 -9.13 -2.73 15.97
C PRO A 110 -8.16 -3.00 14.83
N LYS A 111 -8.54 -3.82 13.84
CA LYS A 111 -7.73 -4.11 12.65
C LYS A 111 -7.47 -2.83 11.85
N LEU A 112 -8.47 -1.98 11.69
CA LEU A 112 -8.36 -0.72 10.97
C LEU A 112 -7.41 0.27 11.66
N VAL A 113 -7.46 0.34 12.99
CA VAL A 113 -6.50 1.14 13.77
C VAL A 113 -5.09 0.61 13.62
N ALA A 114 -4.89 -0.71 13.71
CA ALA A 114 -3.59 -1.35 13.53
C ALA A 114 -3.04 -1.13 12.12
N ALA A 115 -3.85 -1.28 11.07
CA ALA A 115 -3.46 -0.98 9.70
C ALA A 115 -3.07 0.49 9.52
N GLY A 116 -3.80 1.42 10.13
CA GLY A 116 -3.45 2.84 10.13
C GLY A 116 -2.09 3.12 10.78
N ILE A 117 -1.78 2.45 11.89
CA ILE A 117 -0.47 2.54 12.56
C ILE A 117 0.63 1.97 11.66
N ILE A 118 0.40 0.81 11.03
CA ILE A 118 1.36 0.19 10.09
C ILE A 118 1.69 1.16 8.96
N ILE A 119 0.68 1.79 8.35
CA ILE A 119 0.88 2.77 7.28
C ILE A 119 1.68 3.98 7.80
N ALA A 120 1.30 4.56 8.93
CA ALA A 120 1.95 5.74 9.46
C ALA A 120 3.44 5.48 9.79
N VAL A 121 3.72 4.39 10.52
CA VAL A 121 5.09 4.00 10.88
C VAL A 121 5.88 3.56 9.66
N GLY A 122 5.27 2.78 8.77
CA GLY A 122 5.91 2.28 7.56
C GLY A 122 6.31 3.40 6.60
N LEU A 123 5.44 4.38 6.35
CA LEU A 123 5.77 5.55 5.54
C LEU A 123 6.87 6.41 6.19
N PHE A 124 6.86 6.54 7.50
CA PHE A 124 7.92 7.24 8.22
C PHE A 124 9.27 6.55 8.02
N ILE A 125 9.32 5.22 8.17
CA ILE A 125 10.53 4.42 7.92
C ILE A 125 10.96 4.53 6.45
N ALA A 126 10.03 4.42 5.51
CA ALA A 126 10.31 4.53 4.08
C ALA A 126 10.98 5.87 3.72
N ASN A 127 10.50 6.98 4.30
CA ASN A 127 11.11 8.29 4.11
C ASN A 127 12.53 8.34 4.69
N ILE A 128 12.74 7.85 5.92
CA ILE A 128 14.07 7.80 6.53
C ILE A 128 15.04 7.00 5.66
N VAL A 129 14.63 5.82 5.18
CA VAL A 129 15.47 4.98 4.33
C VAL A 129 15.84 5.72 3.04
N LYS A 130 14.88 6.37 2.39
CA LYS A 130 15.13 7.18 1.19
C LYS A 130 16.14 8.29 1.47
N ASP A 131 15.94 9.05 2.55
CA ASP A 131 16.78 10.20 2.89
C ASP A 131 18.21 9.79 3.26
N LEU A 132 18.39 8.59 3.81
CA LEU A 132 19.72 8.01 4.08
C LEU A 132 20.37 7.41 2.83
N LEU A 133 19.60 6.83 1.91
CA LEU A 133 20.12 6.20 0.71
C LEU A 133 20.71 7.20 -0.28
N ILE A 134 20.09 8.36 -0.46
CA ILE A 134 20.55 9.37 -1.44
C ILE A 134 22.01 9.78 -1.16
N PRO A 135 22.43 10.22 0.04
CA PRO A 135 23.81 10.60 0.30
C PRO A 135 24.77 9.40 0.22
N VAL A 136 24.35 8.20 0.62
CA VAL A 136 25.18 6.99 0.49
C VAL A 136 25.46 6.67 -0.99
N LEU A 137 24.44 6.68 -1.83
CA LEU A 137 24.58 6.43 -3.27
C LEU A 137 25.43 7.50 -3.96
N LYS A 138 25.30 8.77 -3.53
CA LYS A 138 26.18 9.86 -4.00
C LYS A 138 27.64 9.67 -3.56
N ALA A 139 27.88 9.20 -2.34
CA ALA A 139 29.22 8.92 -1.83
C ALA A 139 29.92 7.79 -2.62
N VAL A 140 29.18 6.77 -3.03
CA VAL A 140 29.68 5.68 -3.91
C VAL A 140 29.81 6.13 -5.38
N LYS A 141 29.46 7.38 -5.70
CA LYS A 141 29.56 7.99 -7.05
C LYS A 141 28.70 7.28 -8.09
N VAL A 142 27.52 6.78 -7.73
CA VAL A 142 26.59 6.15 -8.68
C VAL A 142 26.22 7.14 -9.82
N ASP A 143 26.11 8.42 -9.49
CA ASP A 143 25.78 9.49 -10.46
C ASP A 143 26.89 9.70 -11.50
N SER A 144 28.16 9.34 -11.21
CA SER A 144 29.25 9.42 -12.19
C SER A 144 29.10 8.46 -13.38
N ILE A 145 28.33 7.40 -13.22
CA ILE A 145 27.98 6.47 -14.31
C ILE A 145 27.11 7.20 -15.34
N GLN A 146 26.17 8.01 -14.86
CA GLN A 146 25.26 8.82 -15.68
C GLN A 146 26.04 9.90 -16.46
N GLU A 147 26.97 10.58 -15.79
CA GLU A 147 27.83 11.60 -16.43
C GLU A 147 28.70 11.00 -17.54
N LYS A 148 29.30 9.83 -17.31
CA LYS A 148 30.09 9.10 -18.31
C LYS A 148 29.26 8.65 -19.51
N ALA A 149 27.96 8.42 -19.33
CA ALA A 149 27.01 8.12 -20.40
C ALA A 149 26.53 9.37 -21.15
N GLY A 150 27.04 10.58 -20.82
CA GLY A 150 26.65 11.83 -21.46
C GLY A 150 25.28 12.36 -21.09
N ILE A 151 24.64 11.79 -20.05
CA ILE A 151 23.29 12.17 -19.60
C ILE A 151 23.43 13.23 -18.50
N LYS A 152 22.91 14.44 -18.74
CA LYS A 152 22.91 15.50 -17.70
C LYS A 152 22.01 15.11 -16.54
N ALA A 153 22.60 14.97 -15.36
CA ALA A 153 21.88 14.73 -14.12
C ALA A 153 21.32 16.05 -13.58
N THR A 154 20.01 16.08 -13.32
CA THR A 154 19.37 17.07 -12.44
C THR A 154 19.09 16.40 -11.10
N GLU A 155 18.79 17.18 -10.05
CA GLU A 155 18.58 16.64 -8.71
C GLU A 155 17.53 15.50 -8.65
N ASN A 156 16.51 15.57 -9.51
CA ASN A 156 15.45 14.56 -9.60
C ASN A 156 15.74 13.43 -10.59
N THR A 157 16.69 13.60 -11.51
CA THR A 157 17.05 12.62 -12.54
C THR A 157 18.41 11.95 -12.28
N ALA A 158 19.08 12.29 -11.18
CA ALA A 158 20.29 11.62 -10.74
C ALA A 158 20.00 10.15 -10.41
N PHE A 159 20.88 9.23 -10.79
CA PHE A 159 20.71 7.80 -10.53
C PHE A 159 20.56 7.50 -9.05
N SER A 160 21.26 8.22 -8.18
CA SER A 160 21.09 8.14 -6.72
C SER A 160 19.65 8.41 -6.29
N SER A 161 19.00 9.44 -6.83
CA SER A 161 17.62 9.80 -6.52
C SER A 161 16.63 8.78 -7.10
N ILE A 162 16.88 8.29 -8.32
CA ILE A 162 16.01 7.28 -8.95
C ILE A 162 16.03 5.98 -8.13
N ILE A 163 17.21 5.47 -7.78
CA ILE A 163 17.37 4.24 -7.00
C ILE A 163 16.71 4.40 -5.63
N ALA A 164 16.94 5.53 -4.94
CA ALA A 164 16.32 5.79 -3.65
C ALA A 164 14.78 5.86 -3.73
N ASN A 165 14.23 6.45 -4.81
CA ASN A 165 12.79 6.49 -5.05
C ASN A 165 12.20 5.09 -5.37
N VAL A 166 12.92 4.26 -6.11
CA VAL A 166 12.50 2.88 -6.38
C VAL A 166 12.45 2.08 -5.08
N ILE A 167 13.50 2.16 -4.25
CA ILE A 167 13.54 1.48 -2.95
C ILE A 167 12.43 2.01 -2.02
N TYR A 168 12.20 3.32 -1.99
CA TYR A 168 11.06 3.91 -1.29
C TYR A 168 9.74 3.31 -1.76
N GLY A 169 9.52 3.21 -3.07
CA GLY A 169 8.31 2.63 -3.66
C GLY A 169 8.12 1.17 -3.27
N ILE A 170 9.19 0.37 -3.23
CA ILE A 170 9.15 -1.03 -2.77
C ILE A 170 8.76 -1.10 -1.29
N ILE A 171 9.35 -0.26 -0.43
CA ILE A 171 9.00 -0.22 1.01
C ILE A 171 7.53 0.19 1.18
N VAL A 172 7.06 1.20 0.45
CA VAL A 172 5.66 1.63 0.49
C VAL A 172 4.73 0.51 0.05
N LEU A 173 5.09 -0.25 -0.99
CA LEU A 173 4.31 -1.40 -1.44
C LEU A 173 4.20 -2.46 -0.32
N VAL A 174 5.32 -2.82 0.33
CA VAL A 174 5.34 -3.75 1.47
C VAL A 174 4.47 -3.23 2.62
N VAL A 175 4.54 -1.95 2.93
CA VAL A 175 3.73 -1.32 3.99
C VAL A 175 2.23 -1.39 3.67
N ILE A 176 1.86 -1.08 2.43
CA ILE A 176 0.45 -1.16 1.99
C ILE A 176 -0.04 -2.61 2.06
N THR A 177 0.75 -3.57 1.57
CA THR A 177 0.40 -4.99 1.62
C THR A 177 0.22 -5.47 3.05
N SER A 178 1.14 -5.13 3.96
CA SER A 178 1.04 -5.45 5.39
C SER A 178 -0.20 -4.83 6.06
N ALA A 179 -0.57 -3.62 5.67
CA ALA A 179 -1.78 -2.97 6.17
C ALA A 179 -3.06 -3.66 5.67
N LEU A 180 -3.08 -4.12 4.40
CA LEU A 180 -4.18 -4.90 3.83
C LEU A 180 -4.31 -6.27 4.51
N ASP A 181 -3.18 -6.95 4.79
CA ASP A 181 -3.15 -8.19 5.56
C ASP A 181 -3.73 -8.01 6.96
N GLN A 182 -3.39 -6.90 7.63
CA GLN A 182 -3.94 -6.56 8.94
C GLN A 182 -5.46 -6.35 8.90
N LEU A 183 -6.00 -5.87 7.80
CA LEU A 183 -7.44 -5.73 7.57
C LEU A 183 -8.11 -7.07 7.23
N ASP A 184 -7.34 -8.14 7.02
CA ASP A 184 -7.82 -9.48 6.59
C ASP A 184 -8.53 -9.45 5.23
N ILE A 185 -8.07 -8.57 4.32
CA ILE A 185 -8.61 -8.43 2.95
C ILE A 185 -7.77 -9.28 2.00
N LYS A 186 -7.80 -10.62 2.19
CA LYS A 186 -6.96 -11.58 1.44
C LYS A 186 -7.12 -11.50 -0.06
N ALA A 187 -8.30 -11.17 -0.55
CA ALA A 187 -8.56 -11.01 -1.98
C ALA A 187 -7.65 -9.97 -2.66
N ILE A 188 -7.11 -9.01 -1.91
CA ILE A 188 -6.22 -7.95 -2.41
C ILE A 188 -4.80 -8.16 -1.89
N SER A 189 -4.64 -8.57 -0.62
CA SER A 189 -3.31 -8.72 -0.03
C SER A 189 -2.54 -9.91 -0.60
N ASP A 190 -3.20 -11.04 -0.92
CA ASP A 190 -2.51 -12.19 -1.49
C ASP A 190 -1.84 -11.87 -2.84
N PRO A 191 -2.54 -11.32 -3.87
CA PRO A 191 -1.87 -10.89 -5.11
C PRO A 191 -0.80 -9.81 -4.90
N ALA A 192 -1.00 -8.91 -3.92
CA ALA A 192 -0.01 -7.89 -3.62
C ALA A 192 1.25 -8.48 -2.96
N ASN A 193 1.11 -9.50 -2.10
CA ASN A 193 2.23 -10.26 -1.53
C ASN A 193 3.02 -10.98 -2.62
N ASP A 194 2.35 -11.57 -3.63
CA ASP A 194 3.01 -12.20 -4.77
C ASP A 194 3.85 -11.21 -5.57
N ILE A 195 3.36 -9.99 -5.77
CA ILE A 195 4.14 -8.91 -6.42
C ILE A 195 5.36 -8.56 -5.59
N VAL A 196 5.21 -8.40 -4.26
CA VAL A 196 6.32 -8.13 -3.35
C VAL A 196 7.36 -9.26 -3.42
N ALA A 197 6.94 -10.52 -3.34
CA ALA A 197 7.82 -11.68 -3.46
C ALA A 197 8.59 -11.67 -4.79
N SER A 198 7.91 -11.41 -5.91
CA SER A 198 8.53 -11.32 -7.23
C SER A 198 9.59 -10.21 -7.31
N ILE A 199 9.36 -9.06 -6.67
CA ILE A 199 10.35 -7.98 -6.60
C ILE A 199 11.60 -8.44 -5.83
N PHE A 200 11.42 -9.14 -4.69
CA PHE A 200 12.56 -9.66 -3.94
C PHE A 200 13.34 -10.74 -4.69
N GLU A 201 12.69 -11.54 -5.54
CA GLU A 201 13.36 -12.53 -6.40
C GLU A 201 14.19 -11.87 -7.52
N ILE A 202 13.83 -10.67 -7.96
CA ILE A 202 14.59 -9.93 -8.98
C ILE A 202 15.95 -9.47 -8.42
N ILE A 203 16.06 -9.12 -7.14
CA ILE A 203 17.29 -8.56 -6.54
C ILE A 203 18.51 -9.46 -6.74
N PRO A 204 18.50 -10.77 -6.40
CA PRO A 204 19.62 -11.67 -6.67
C PRO A 204 19.95 -11.76 -8.18
N ASN A 205 18.93 -11.79 -9.03
CA ASN A 205 19.12 -11.87 -10.48
C ASN A 205 19.82 -10.62 -11.06
N VAL A 206 19.46 -9.43 -10.57
CA VAL A 206 20.12 -8.17 -10.94
C VAL A 206 21.58 -8.17 -10.47
N LEU A 207 21.85 -8.62 -9.24
CA LEU A 207 23.24 -8.74 -8.75
C LEU A 207 24.06 -9.72 -9.60
N ALA A 208 23.50 -10.86 -9.95
CA ALA A 208 24.13 -11.82 -10.85
C ALA A 208 24.41 -11.23 -12.23
N ALA A 209 23.46 -10.49 -12.80
CA ALA A 209 23.63 -9.80 -14.08
C ALA A 209 24.77 -8.76 -14.04
N ILE A 210 24.86 -7.99 -12.95
CA ILE A 210 25.96 -7.02 -12.76
C ILE A 210 27.31 -7.71 -12.74
N VAL A 211 27.43 -8.84 -12.01
CA VAL A 211 28.68 -9.62 -11.95
C VAL A 211 29.04 -10.19 -13.31
N ILE A 212 28.07 -10.73 -14.05
CA ILE A 212 28.28 -11.27 -15.40
C ILE A 212 28.75 -10.18 -16.37
N ILE A 213 28.11 -9.01 -16.35
CA ILE A 213 28.50 -7.87 -17.19
C ILE A 213 29.92 -7.41 -16.84
N ALA A 214 30.24 -7.28 -15.54
CA ALA A 214 31.57 -6.85 -15.12
C ALA A 214 32.65 -7.85 -15.56
N ALA A 215 32.38 -9.17 -15.39
CA ALA A 215 33.28 -10.21 -15.87
C ALA A 215 33.44 -10.18 -17.41
N GLY A 216 32.34 -9.99 -18.13
CA GLY A 216 32.35 -9.86 -19.60
C GLY A 216 33.20 -8.68 -20.09
N ILE A 217 33.06 -7.52 -19.48
CA ILE A 217 33.86 -6.33 -19.79
C ILE A 217 35.35 -6.60 -19.47
N PHE A 218 35.65 -7.26 -18.36
CA PHE A 218 37.02 -7.62 -18.00
C PHE A 218 37.65 -8.55 -19.02
N ILE A 219 36.94 -9.63 -19.41
CA ILE A 219 37.42 -10.56 -20.45
C ILE A 219 37.58 -9.85 -21.79
N ALA A 220 36.61 -9.03 -22.19
CA ALA A 220 36.70 -8.28 -23.44
C ALA A 220 37.94 -7.37 -23.49
N LYS A 221 38.28 -6.68 -22.39
CA LYS A 221 39.48 -5.87 -22.27
C LYS A 221 40.77 -6.70 -22.36
N LEU A 222 40.79 -7.88 -21.75
CA LEU A 222 41.92 -8.79 -21.86
C LEU A 222 42.16 -9.24 -23.32
N VAL A 223 41.07 -9.67 -23.98
CA VAL A 223 41.12 -10.10 -25.38
C VAL A 223 41.55 -8.96 -26.28
N ALA A 224 41.01 -7.76 -26.11
CA ALA A 224 41.41 -6.57 -26.87
C ALA A 224 42.90 -6.29 -26.71
N LYS A 225 43.41 -6.32 -25.46
CA LYS A 225 44.85 -6.08 -25.19
C LYS A 225 45.76 -7.16 -25.77
N LEU A 226 45.33 -8.42 -25.79
CA LEU A 226 46.06 -9.50 -26.45
C LEU A 226 46.07 -9.33 -27.96
N LEU A 227 44.95 -8.94 -28.57
CA LEU A 227 44.88 -8.66 -30.02
C LEU A 227 45.75 -7.47 -30.41
N GLU A 228 45.71 -6.36 -29.64
CA GLU A 228 46.61 -5.24 -29.82
C GLU A 228 48.09 -5.66 -29.78
N SER A 229 48.47 -6.46 -28.79
CA SER A 229 49.85 -6.95 -28.65
C SER A 229 50.27 -7.86 -29.80
N LEU A 230 49.38 -8.70 -30.30
CA LEU A 230 49.61 -9.56 -31.45
C LEU A 230 49.76 -8.74 -32.76
N LEU A 231 48.85 -7.78 -32.96
CA LEU A 231 48.90 -6.89 -34.16
C LEU A 231 50.14 -6.02 -34.16
N ALA A 232 50.54 -5.48 -33.01
CA ALA A 232 51.80 -4.73 -32.88
C ALA A 232 53.02 -5.62 -33.14
N GLY A 233 53.01 -6.88 -32.66
CA GLY A 233 54.09 -7.85 -32.87
C GLY A 233 54.27 -8.29 -34.35
N VAL A 234 53.19 -8.30 -35.12
CA VAL A 234 53.20 -8.61 -36.58
C VAL A 234 53.55 -7.37 -37.44
N GLY A 235 53.70 -6.19 -36.81
CA GLY A 235 54.01 -4.94 -37.53
C GLY A 235 52.84 -4.39 -38.33
N ALA A 236 51.60 -4.67 -37.90
CA ALA A 236 50.37 -4.19 -38.53
C ALA A 236 50.32 -2.64 -38.58
N ASP A 237 50.93 -1.97 -37.62
CA ASP A 237 51.06 -0.51 -37.59
C ASP A 237 51.81 0.03 -38.83
N ASN A 238 52.88 -0.67 -39.24
CA ASN A 238 53.65 -0.33 -40.42
C ASN A 238 52.91 -0.60 -41.74
N LEU A 239 52.00 -1.57 -41.76
CA LEU A 239 51.15 -1.87 -42.91
C LEU A 239 50.03 -0.84 -43.06
N LEU A 240 49.42 -0.42 -41.94
CA LEU A 240 48.41 0.64 -41.93
C LEU A 240 48.99 1.99 -42.36
N GLU A 241 50.18 2.33 -41.92
CA GLU A 241 50.91 3.56 -42.34
C GLU A 241 51.21 3.57 -43.86
N LYS A 242 51.53 2.39 -44.41
CA LYS A 242 51.77 2.23 -45.88
C LYS A 242 50.47 2.30 -46.70
N ILE A 243 49.32 1.88 -46.16
CA ILE A 243 48.04 1.85 -46.88
C ILE A 243 47.32 3.19 -46.79
N THR A 244 47.49 3.92 -45.68
CA THR A 244 46.75 5.17 -45.43
C THR A 244 47.50 6.44 -45.91
N GLY A 245 48.70 6.31 -46.42
CA GLY A 245 49.49 7.44 -47.01
C GLY A 245 49.54 8.64 -46.07
N ASN A 246 50.54 8.60 -45.20
CA ASN A 246 51.15 9.74 -44.51
C ASN A 246 50.27 10.97 -44.23
N ASP A 247 49.19 10.91 -43.54
CA ASP A 247 48.55 12.08 -42.88
C ASP A 247 47.46 11.71 -41.91
N SER A 248 47.62 10.73 -41.09
CA SER A 248 46.65 10.53 -39.99
C SER A 248 47.34 10.46 -38.64
N LYS A 249 47.13 11.54 -37.87
CA LYS A 249 47.32 11.59 -36.43
C LYS A 249 46.90 10.26 -35.81
N LYS A 250 47.77 9.71 -34.93
CA LYS A 250 47.51 8.53 -34.10
C LYS A 250 46.05 8.41 -33.73
N VAL A 251 45.34 7.47 -34.34
CA VAL A 251 44.06 6.98 -33.84
C VAL A 251 44.41 6.05 -32.69
N SER A 252 44.38 6.58 -31.47
CA SER A 252 44.40 5.75 -30.27
C SER A 252 43.05 5.03 -30.18
N LEU A 253 43.05 3.74 -30.40
CA LEU A 253 41.93 2.83 -30.08
C LEU A 253 41.75 2.68 -28.57
#